data_eb84a7c13eedcb3a2c5f1bcede88dc4e
#
_entry.id   eb84a7c13eedcb3a2c5f1bcede88dc4e
#
_cell.length_a   1.000
_cell.length_b   1.000
_cell.length_c   1.000
_cell.angle_alpha   90.00
_cell.angle_beta   90.00
_cell.angle_gamma   90.00
#
_symmetry.space_group_name_H-M   'P 1'
#
loop_
_entity.id
_entity.type
_entity.pdbx_description
1 polymer ?
#
loop_
_entity_poly.entity_id
_entity_poly.type
_entity_poly.pdbx_seq_one_letter_code
_entity_poly.pdbx_strand_id
1 'polypeptide(L)'
;EIHERLVGSEMCIRDRSVYETILYYIASGYDKLNELHLKTGYSRAKISVYMKNLGTFHIVEKETSFETGGWENTKKGVYRIKDNYVNFWFRFVYPHLSELYMMSPEQFYDAYITSGIDGYLERYFKEVCMEYVGLLNLIGKLPMKISKMGTWIGKEGNIDIIAQNSVRENIVGYCNWNQPEFTMEMKEELLKSMKQAKIDAKYFFLFSAKGFSEEIRQLAEEDTRYILVDMNEL
;
A
#
# COMPACT_ATOMS: atom_id res chain seq x y z
N GLU A 1 -14.87 17.03 13.74
CA GLU A 1 -13.99 16.06 14.42
C GLU A 1 -12.59 15.95 13.79
N ILE A 2 -12.43 15.93 12.44
CA ILE A 2 -11.08 15.97 11.83
C ILE A 2 -10.39 17.30 12.12
N HIS A 3 -11.13 18.41 12.05
CA HIS A 3 -10.60 19.72 12.44
C HIS A 3 -10.16 19.76 13.90
N GLU A 4 -10.86 19.10 14.80
CA GLU A 4 -10.50 19.04 16.23
C GLU A 4 -9.29 18.14 16.51
N ARG A 5 -9.10 17.03 15.79
CA ARG A 5 -7.90 16.18 15.90
C ARG A 5 -6.64 16.84 15.33
N LEU A 6 -6.78 17.66 14.27
CA LEU A 6 -5.69 18.45 13.70
C LEU A 6 -5.45 19.76 14.45
N VAL A 7 -6.41 20.23 15.23
CA VAL A 7 -6.37 21.49 16.02
C VAL A 7 -6.10 21.22 17.52
N GLY A 8 -5.47 20.10 17.86
CA GLY A 8 -4.94 19.90 19.22
C GLY A 8 -3.91 20.95 19.55
N SER A 9 -4.29 21.82 20.43
CA SER A 9 -3.65 22.85 21.28
C SER A 9 -2.46 23.69 20.79
N GLU A 10 -1.76 23.41 19.69
CA GLU A 10 -0.57 24.18 19.26
C GLU A 10 -0.45 24.43 17.75
N MET A 11 -1.45 24.08 16.93
CA MET A 11 -1.38 24.32 15.50
C MET A 11 -1.82 25.75 15.13
N CYS A 12 -0.84 26.58 14.86
CA CYS A 12 -1.05 27.90 14.27
C CYS A 12 -1.76 27.74 12.90
N ILE A 13 -2.67 28.67 12.55
CA ILE A 13 -3.39 28.67 11.25
C ILE A 13 -2.43 28.52 10.05
N ARG A 14 -1.23 29.08 10.17
CA ARG A 14 -0.16 28.96 9.16
C ARG A 14 0.37 27.54 9.01
N ASP A 15 0.41 26.76 10.08
CA ASP A 15 0.89 25.38 10.05
C ASP A 15 -0.17 24.42 9.48
N ARG A 16 -1.45 24.74 9.71
CA ARG A 16 -2.58 23.96 9.17
C ARG A 16 -2.50 23.83 7.65
N SER A 17 -2.27 24.93 6.92
CA SER A 17 -2.19 24.89 5.46
C SER A 17 -1.02 24.04 4.95
N VAL A 18 0.08 23.94 5.72
CA VAL A 18 1.23 23.10 5.38
C VAL A 18 0.89 21.62 5.55
N TYR A 19 0.22 21.23 6.65
CA TYR A 19 -0.23 19.86 6.87
C TYR A 19 -1.22 19.43 5.80
N GLU A 20 -2.23 20.25 5.51
CA GLU A 20 -3.22 19.97 4.46
C GLU A 20 -2.56 19.79 3.09
N THR A 21 -1.61 20.65 2.73
CA THR A 21 -0.86 20.54 1.47
C THR A 21 -0.07 19.24 1.40
N ILE A 22 0.63 18.86 2.45
CA ILE A 22 1.41 17.62 2.50
C ILE A 22 0.49 16.40 2.38
N LEU A 23 -0.60 16.35 3.17
CA LEU A 23 -1.56 15.25 3.15
C LEU A 23 -2.24 15.10 1.78
N TYR A 24 -2.62 16.22 1.16
CA TYR A 24 -3.17 16.22 -0.19
C TYR A 24 -2.23 15.58 -1.21
N TYR A 25 -0.95 15.95 -1.21
CA TYR A 25 -0.01 15.36 -2.15
C TYR A 25 0.28 13.89 -1.88
N ILE A 26 0.36 13.48 -0.60
CA ILE A 26 0.48 12.04 -0.28
C ILE A 26 -0.74 11.27 -0.75
N ALA A 27 -1.94 11.74 -0.48
CA ALA A 27 -3.19 11.13 -0.95
C ALA A 27 -3.29 11.10 -2.49
N SER A 28 -2.62 12.05 -3.17
CA SER A 28 -2.53 12.11 -4.64
C SER A 28 -1.46 11.19 -5.23
N GLY A 29 -0.72 10.40 -4.39
CA GLY A 29 0.26 9.42 -4.84
C GLY A 29 1.71 9.91 -4.86
N TYR A 30 2.01 11.12 -4.34
CA TYR A 30 3.38 11.63 -4.19
C TYR A 30 3.92 11.27 -2.81
N ASP A 31 4.39 10.05 -2.67
CA ASP A 31 4.69 9.42 -1.38
C ASP A 31 6.17 9.48 -0.96
N LYS A 32 7.07 9.98 -1.84
CA LYS A 32 8.49 10.12 -1.54
C LYS A 32 8.85 11.54 -1.15
N LEU A 33 9.79 11.68 -0.22
CA LEU A 33 10.24 12.99 0.27
C LEU A 33 10.66 13.95 -0.86
N ASN A 34 11.31 13.43 -1.90
CA ASN A 34 11.74 14.25 -3.04
C ASN A 34 10.55 14.71 -3.90
N GLU A 35 9.56 13.86 -4.10
CA GLU A 35 8.33 14.20 -4.84
C GLU A 35 7.54 15.26 -4.08
N LEU A 36 7.37 15.08 -2.78
CA LEU A 36 6.74 16.08 -1.91
C LEU A 36 7.47 17.43 -1.95
N HIS A 37 8.82 17.41 -1.94
CA HIS A 37 9.61 18.65 -2.08
C HIS A 37 9.32 19.36 -3.40
N LEU A 38 9.31 18.62 -4.51
CA LEU A 38 9.06 19.18 -5.85
C LEU A 38 7.63 19.72 -6.00
N LYS A 39 6.64 19.02 -5.44
CA LYS A 39 5.22 19.37 -5.58
C LYS A 39 4.79 20.50 -4.63
N THR A 40 5.27 20.50 -3.40
CA THR A 40 4.87 21.49 -2.41
C THR A 40 5.72 22.76 -2.47
N GLY A 41 6.93 22.70 -3.04
CA GLY A 41 7.92 23.78 -2.96
C GLY A 41 8.56 23.94 -1.56
N TYR A 42 8.17 23.14 -0.57
CA TYR A 42 8.76 23.18 0.76
C TYR A 42 10.12 22.50 0.81
N SER A 43 11.03 22.99 1.66
CA SER A 43 12.32 22.33 1.87
C SER A 43 12.13 20.92 2.46
N ARG A 44 13.03 19.98 2.11
CA ARG A 44 13.00 18.60 2.65
C ARG A 44 13.05 18.59 4.19
N ALA A 45 13.80 19.51 4.80
CA ALA A 45 13.87 19.64 6.25
C ALA A 45 12.51 20.01 6.83
N LYS A 46 11.82 21.00 6.23
CA LYS A 46 10.47 21.39 6.64
C LYS A 46 9.50 20.21 6.55
N ILE A 47 9.44 19.53 5.37
CA ILE A 47 8.57 18.38 5.20
C ILE A 47 8.86 17.30 6.25
N SER A 48 10.14 16.99 6.52
CA SER A 48 10.52 15.96 7.50
C SER A 48 10.03 16.28 8.91
N VAL A 49 10.01 17.55 9.34
CA VAL A 49 9.45 17.96 10.63
C VAL A 49 7.95 17.70 10.68
N TYR A 50 7.21 18.14 9.64
CA TYR A 50 5.75 17.92 9.57
C TYR A 50 5.39 16.44 9.49
N MET A 51 6.16 15.64 8.73
CA MET A 51 5.98 14.20 8.67
C MET A 51 6.21 13.51 10.02
N LYS A 52 7.22 13.95 10.78
CA LYS A 52 7.45 13.46 12.14
C LYS A 52 6.25 13.75 13.05
N ASN A 53 5.70 14.95 12.99
CA ASN A 53 4.54 15.33 13.78
C ASN A 53 3.31 14.49 13.39
N LEU A 54 3.01 14.36 12.07
CA LEU A 54 1.91 13.53 11.57
C LEU A 54 2.08 12.05 11.98
N GLY A 55 3.33 11.56 12.04
CA GLY A 55 3.65 10.21 12.54
C GLY A 55 3.36 10.07 14.04
N THR A 56 3.65 11.10 14.85
CA THR A 56 3.33 11.11 16.29
C THR A 56 1.81 11.02 16.52
N PHE A 57 1.02 11.62 15.65
CA PHE A 57 -0.45 11.53 15.70
C PHE A 57 -1.02 10.28 15.01
N HIS A 58 -0.18 9.37 14.53
CA HIS A 58 -0.57 8.17 13.78
C HIS A 58 -1.41 8.44 12.51
N ILE A 59 -1.32 9.64 11.95
CA ILE A 59 -2.01 10.02 10.69
C ILE A 59 -1.21 9.52 9.49
N VAL A 60 0.13 9.62 9.56
CA VAL A 60 1.04 9.17 8.51
C VAL A 60 2.04 8.17 9.08
N GLU A 61 2.39 7.18 8.29
CA GLU A 61 3.47 6.25 8.59
C GLU A 61 4.50 6.24 7.46
N LYS A 62 5.71 5.79 7.77
CA LYS A 62 6.75 5.54 6.78
C LYS A 62 6.87 4.05 6.56
N GLU A 63 6.43 3.58 5.41
CA GLU A 63 6.66 2.20 4.99
C GLU A 63 8.07 2.09 4.40
N THR A 64 8.89 1.25 5.01
CA THR A 64 10.24 0.96 4.53
C THR A 64 10.24 -0.32 3.71
N SER A 65 11.06 -0.34 2.64
CA SER A 65 11.21 -1.55 1.84
C SER A 65 11.73 -2.72 2.68
N PHE A 66 11.14 -3.89 2.49
CA PHE A 66 11.60 -5.12 3.12
C PHE A 66 13.06 -5.40 2.74
N GLU A 67 13.92 -5.58 3.74
CA GLU A 67 15.34 -5.79 3.51
C GLU A 67 15.66 -7.28 3.35
N THR A 68 16.04 -7.63 2.15
CA THR A 68 16.39 -9.01 1.78
C THR A 68 17.82 -9.39 2.20
N GLY A 69 18.69 -8.38 2.42
CA GLY A 69 20.08 -8.57 2.84
C GLY A 69 20.35 -8.54 4.34
N GLY A 70 19.34 -8.37 5.17
CA GLY A 70 19.49 -8.33 6.63
C GLY A 70 19.81 -6.96 7.24
N TRP A 71 19.84 -5.90 6.44
CA TRP A 71 20.09 -4.53 6.88
C TRP A 71 18.82 -3.69 6.69
N GLU A 72 18.38 -3.04 7.74
CA GLU A 72 17.26 -2.08 7.66
C GLU A 72 17.72 -0.81 6.93
N ASN A 73 17.34 -0.64 5.67
CA ASN A 73 17.60 0.58 4.93
C ASN A 73 16.51 1.62 5.19
N THR A 74 16.54 2.24 6.35
CA THR A 74 15.58 3.27 6.76
C THR A 74 15.55 4.50 5.84
N LYS A 75 16.51 4.65 4.91
CA LYS A 75 16.55 5.75 3.94
C LYS A 75 15.61 5.54 2.76
N LYS A 76 15.34 4.28 2.37
CA LYS A 76 14.38 3.96 1.32
C LYS A 76 13.02 3.67 1.96
N GLY A 77 12.02 4.43 1.58
CA GLY A 77 10.67 4.23 2.06
C GLY A 77 9.74 5.29 1.50
N VAL A 78 8.47 5.00 1.56
CA VAL A 78 7.37 5.85 1.12
C VAL A 78 6.55 6.28 2.33
N TYR A 79 5.94 7.45 2.24
CA TYR A 79 5.04 7.95 3.27
C TYR A 79 3.60 7.62 2.88
N ARG A 80 2.83 7.11 3.84
CA ARG A 80 1.43 6.77 3.63
C ARG A 80 0.55 7.41 4.69
N ILE A 81 -0.63 7.82 4.29
CA ILE A 81 -1.68 8.18 5.25
C ILE A 81 -2.24 6.88 5.79
N LYS A 82 -2.10 6.68 7.10
CA LYS A 82 -2.54 5.47 7.81
C LYS A 82 -4.03 5.47 8.09
N ASP A 83 -4.59 6.63 8.43
CA ASP A 83 -6.02 6.80 8.69
C ASP A 83 -6.79 6.77 7.35
N ASN A 84 -7.65 5.76 7.18
CA ASN A 84 -8.37 5.53 5.93
C ASN A 84 -9.34 6.66 5.60
N TYR A 85 -9.98 7.26 6.62
CA TYR A 85 -10.89 8.38 6.42
C TYR A 85 -10.13 9.64 5.98
N VAL A 86 -9.01 9.95 6.63
CA VAL A 86 -8.14 11.07 6.25
C VAL A 86 -7.62 10.89 4.83
N ASN A 87 -7.23 9.65 4.46
CA ASN A 87 -6.75 9.37 3.11
C ASN A 87 -7.87 9.56 2.07
N PHE A 88 -9.06 9.02 2.31
CA PHE A 88 -10.23 9.20 1.45
C PHE A 88 -10.59 10.69 1.31
N TRP A 89 -10.62 11.42 2.42
CA TRP A 89 -10.92 12.84 2.44
C TRP A 89 -9.97 13.64 1.55
N PHE A 90 -8.66 13.50 1.76
CA PHE A 90 -7.67 14.24 0.97
C PHE A 90 -7.57 13.77 -0.47
N ARG A 91 -7.93 12.54 -0.77
CA ARG A 91 -7.93 11.99 -2.12
C ARG A 91 -9.09 12.50 -2.96
N PHE A 92 -10.30 12.49 -2.41
CA PHE A 92 -11.52 12.68 -3.19
C PHE A 92 -12.32 13.93 -2.82
N VAL A 93 -12.31 14.32 -1.56
CA VAL A 93 -13.20 15.38 -1.06
C VAL A 93 -12.50 16.73 -0.99
N TYR A 94 -11.32 16.78 -0.42
CA TYR A 94 -10.58 18.02 -0.20
C TYR A 94 -10.32 18.83 -1.48
N PRO A 95 -9.99 18.24 -2.65
CA PRO A 95 -9.80 18.98 -3.90
C PRO A 95 -11.09 19.61 -4.43
N HIS A 96 -12.25 19.14 -4.00
CA HIS A 96 -13.58 19.47 -4.56
C HIS A 96 -14.55 20.00 -3.50
N LEU A 97 -14.03 20.72 -2.49
CA LEU A 97 -14.85 21.22 -1.38
C LEU A 97 -15.98 22.17 -1.83
N SER A 98 -15.74 22.97 -2.85
CA SER A 98 -16.76 23.90 -3.39
C SER A 98 -17.92 23.13 -4.00
N GLU A 99 -17.61 22.09 -4.77
CA GLU A 99 -18.57 21.24 -5.45
C GLU A 99 -19.39 20.39 -4.47
N LEU A 100 -18.74 19.96 -3.37
CA LEU A 100 -19.42 19.20 -2.30
C LEU A 100 -20.61 19.95 -1.71
N TYR A 101 -20.54 21.28 -1.60
CA TYR A 101 -21.63 22.10 -1.08
C TYR A 101 -22.73 22.40 -2.11
N MET A 102 -22.46 22.15 -3.40
CA MET A 102 -23.35 22.52 -4.51
C MET A 102 -24.06 21.31 -5.14
N MET A 103 -23.63 20.10 -4.85
CA MET A 103 -24.10 18.86 -5.48
C MET A 103 -24.75 17.94 -4.45
N SER A 104 -25.63 17.03 -4.91
CA SER A 104 -26.09 15.93 -4.05
C SER A 104 -24.92 14.94 -3.81
N PRO A 105 -24.95 14.14 -2.74
CA PRO A 105 -23.92 13.11 -2.48
C PRO A 105 -23.73 12.16 -3.65
N GLU A 106 -24.81 11.75 -4.33
CA GLU A 106 -24.77 10.83 -5.47
C GLU A 106 -24.06 11.49 -6.67
N GLN A 107 -24.42 12.73 -6.99
CA GLN A 107 -23.77 13.49 -8.07
C GLN A 107 -22.30 13.71 -7.79
N PHE A 108 -21.94 14.01 -6.54
CA PHE A 108 -20.55 14.18 -6.14
C PHE A 108 -19.78 12.86 -6.27
N TYR A 109 -20.35 11.75 -5.82
CA TYR A 109 -19.76 10.42 -5.93
C TYR A 109 -19.47 10.05 -7.39
N ASP A 110 -20.49 10.20 -8.26
CA ASP A 110 -20.34 9.87 -9.69
C ASP A 110 -19.30 10.74 -10.39
N ALA A 111 -19.23 12.03 -10.04
CA ALA A 111 -18.32 12.97 -10.69
C ALA A 111 -16.85 12.82 -10.25
N TYR A 112 -16.60 12.56 -8.96
CA TYR A 112 -15.26 12.71 -8.38
C TYR A 112 -14.68 11.45 -7.72
N ILE A 113 -15.50 10.44 -7.43
CA ILE A 113 -15.07 9.25 -6.71
C ILE A 113 -15.05 8.01 -7.60
N THR A 114 -16.11 7.77 -8.37
CA THR A 114 -16.31 6.56 -9.16
C THR A 114 -15.10 6.21 -10.02
N SER A 115 -14.53 7.17 -10.74
CA SER A 115 -13.41 6.92 -11.66
C SER A 115 -12.09 6.58 -10.96
N GLY A 116 -11.96 6.91 -9.67
CA GLY A 116 -10.70 6.74 -8.92
C GLY A 116 -10.76 5.71 -7.81
N ILE A 117 -11.96 5.18 -7.50
CA ILE A 117 -12.18 4.33 -6.33
C ILE A 117 -11.46 2.98 -6.45
N ASP A 118 -11.43 2.38 -7.63
CA ASP A 118 -10.74 1.11 -7.86
C ASP A 118 -9.23 1.23 -7.59
N GLY A 119 -8.58 2.26 -8.13
CA GLY A 119 -7.16 2.50 -7.84
C GLY A 119 -6.88 2.87 -6.38
N TYR A 120 -7.88 3.43 -5.67
CA TYR A 120 -7.79 3.68 -4.24
C TYR A 120 -7.91 2.39 -3.44
N LEU A 121 -8.81 1.47 -3.82
CA LEU A 121 -9.04 0.20 -3.13
C LEU A 121 -7.91 -0.82 -3.32
N GLU A 122 -7.18 -0.76 -4.43
CA GLU A 122 -6.02 -1.65 -4.71
C GLU A 122 -5.04 -1.72 -3.53
N ARG A 123 -4.75 -0.57 -2.93
CA ARG A 123 -3.88 -0.50 -1.75
C ARG A 123 -4.44 -1.29 -0.57
N TYR A 124 -5.74 -1.15 -0.30
CA TYR A 124 -6.39 -1.82 0.83
C TYR A 124 -6.53 -3.32 0.59
N PHE A 125 -6.74 -3.72 -0.65
CA PHE A 125 -6.71 -5.14 -1.01
C PHE A 125 -5.39 -5.79 -0.63
N LYS A 126 -4.26 -5.13 -0.91
CA LYS A 126 -2.95 -5.60 -0.49
C LYS A 126 -2.83 -5.71 1.04
N GLU A 127 -3.33 -4.73 1.79
CA GLU A 127 -3.33 -4.78 3.26
C GLU A 127 -4.14 -5.98 3.77
N VAL A 128 -5.33 -6.24 3.20
CA VAL A 128 -6.15 -7.42 3.52
C VAL A 128 -5.41 -8.73 3.21
N CYS A 129 -4.75 -8.83 2.04
CA CYS A 129 -3.94 -10.01 1.70
C CYS A 129 -2.79 -10.23 2.71
N MET A 130 -2.13 -9.17 3.17
CA MET A 130 -1.11 -9.26 4.21
C MET A 130 -1.70 -9.73 5.55
N GLU A 131 -2.84 -9.19 5.96
CA GLU A 131 -3.55 -9.62 7.17
C GLU A 131 -3.95 -11.09 7.08
N TYR A 132 -4.44 -11.55 5.93
CA TYR A 132 -4.76 -12.96 5.69
C TYR A 132 -3.53 -13.87 5.87
N VAL A 133 -2.38 -13.53 5.29
CA VAL A 133 -1.13 -14.27 5.49
C VAL A 133 -0.74 -14.27 6.98
N GLY A 134 -0.89 -13.14 7.66
CA GLY A 134 -0.66 -13.03 9.10
C GLY A 134 -1.58 -13.92 9.92
N LEU A 135 -2.87 -13.97 9.57
CA LEU A 135 -3.86 -14.84 10.22
C LEU A 135 -3.52 -16.32 10.00
N LEU A 136 -3.21 -16.73 8.77
CA LEU A 136 -2.79 -18.10 8.46
C LEU A 136 -1.54 -18.52 9.27
N ASN A 137 -0.58 -17.59 9.46
CA ASN A 137 0.58 -17.83 10.31
C ASN A 137 0.18 -18.04 11.76
N LEU A 138 -0.74 -17.22 12.28
CA LEU A 138 -1.20 -17.29 13.66
C LEU A 138 -1.90 -18.63 13.97
N ILE A 139 -2.73 -19.11 13.05
CA ILE A 139 -3.48 -20.36 13.21
C ILE A 139 -2.71 -21.60 12.71
N GLY A 140 -1.45 -21.44 12.28
CA GLY A 140 -0.58 -22.53 11.85
C GLY A 140 -0.97 -23.19 10.53
N LYS A 141 -1.68 -22.49 9.64
CA LYS A 141 -2.09 -22.99 8.32
C LYS A 141 -1.17 -22.57 7.18
N LEU A 142 -0.14 -21.74 7.44
CA LEU A 142 0.89 -21.48 6.43
C LEU A 142 1.77 -22.71 6.22
N PRO A 143 2.29 -22.91 4.99
CA PRO A 143 3.21 -24.01 4.70
C PRO A 143 4.55 -23.91 5.45
N MET A 144 4.85 -22.72 5.99
CA MET A 144 5.98 -22.51 6.91
C MET A 144 5.66 -21.38 7.89
N LYS A 145 6.17 -21.45 9.13
CA LYS A 145 6.01 -20.38 10.13
C LYS A 145 6.86 -19.18 9.76
N ILE A 146 6.27 -18.00 9.67
CA ILE A 146 6.97 -16.75 9.35
C ILE A 146 7.29 -15.94 10.61
N SER A 147 8.37 -15.16 10.60
CA SER A 147 8.82 -14.31 11.70
C SER A 147 8.72 -12.82 11.37
N LYS A 148 8.77 -12.45 10.09
CA LYS A 148 8.58 -11.08 9.63
C LYS A 148 7.89 -11.05 8.26
N MET A 149 7.19 -9.96 7.98
CA MET A 149 6.49 -9.73 6.72
C MET A 149 6.58 -8.26 6.34
N GLY A 150 6.54 -7.97 5.04
CA GLY A 150 6.57 -6.60 4.51
C GLY A 150 6.50 -6.59 2.99
N THR A 151 6.70 -5.41 2.42
CA THR A 151 6.71 -5.15 0.97
C THR A 151 8.13 -4.81 0.52
N TRP A 152 8.58 -5.31 -0.61
CA TRP A 152 9.81 -4.86 -1.21
C TRP A 152 9.50 -3.82 -2.30
N ILE A 153 10.20 -2.66 -2.23
CA ILE A 153 10.03 -1.53 -3.13
C ILE A 153 11.29 -1.42 -3.99
N GLY A 154 11.15 -1.74 -5.27
CA GLY A 154 12.21 -1.66 -6.26
C GLY A 154 12.19 -0.36 -7.08
N LYS A 155 13.08 -0.29 -8.09
CA LYS A 155 13.10 0.82 -9.05
C LYS A 155 12.11 0.62 -10.20
N GLU A 156 11.97 -0.61 -10.67
CA GLU A 156 11.20 -0.99 -11.86
C GLU A 156 10.05 -1.97 -11.54
N GLY A 157 9.84 -2.30 -10.27
CA GLY A 157 8.77 -3.18 -9.83
C GLY A 157 8.83 -3.36 -8.32
N ASN A 158 7.75 -3.88 -7.77
CA ASN A 158 7.59 -4.14 -6.35
C ASN A 158 7.29 -5.61 -6.13
N ILE A 159 7.42 -6.06 -4.89
CA ILE A 159 6.86 -7.33 -4.42
C ILE A 159 5.90 -6.97 -3.30
N ASP A 160 4.63 -7.28 -3.49
CA ASP A 160 3.57 -6.85 -2.58
C ASP A 160 3.73 -7.45 -1.20
N ILE A 161 4.03 -8.74 -1.15
CA ILE A 161 4.19 -9.47 0.10
C ILE A 161 5.50 -10.25 0.05
N ILE A 162 6.35 -10.04 1.04
CA ILE A 162 7.46 -10.93 1.38
C ILE A 162 7.27 -11.34 2.83
N ALA A 163 7.11 -12.63 3.07
CA ALA A 163 7.05 -13.20 4.40
C ALA A 163 8.21 -14.16 4.60
N GLN A 164 9.02 -13.94 5.63
CA GLN A 164 10.27 -14.65 5.86
C GLN A 164 10.26 -15.37 7.20
N ASN A 165 10.78 -16.58 7.22
CA ASN A 165 11.01 -17.35 8.45
C ASN A 165 12.38 -17.02 9.10
N SER A 166 12.67 -17.66 10.24
CA SER A 166 13.91 -17.46 10.99
C SER A 166 15.18 -17.96 10.26
N VAL A 167 15.03 -18.86 9.30
CA VAL A 167 16.14 -19.40 8.48
C VAL A 167 16.25 -18.74 7.10
N ARG A 168 15.54 -17.61 6.91
CA ARG A 168 15.53 -16.79 5.69
C ARG A 168 14.93 -17.44 4.45
N GLU A 169 14.09 -18.44 4.60
CA GLU A 169 13.22 -18.87 3.51
C GLU A 169 12.05 -17.90 3.35
N ASN A 170 11.60 -17.68 2.11
CA ASN A 170 10.58 -16.68 1.82
C ASN A 170 9.30 -17.31 1.23
N ILE A 171 8.17 -16.74 1.63
CA ILE A 171 6.94 -16.74 0.87
C ILE A 171 6.85 -15.39 0.16
N VAL A 172 6.48 -15.40 -1.11
CA VAL A 172 6.29 -14.19 -1.90
C VAL A 172 4.85 -14.12 -2.38
N GLY A 173 4.24 -12.94 -2.30
CA GLY A 173 2.87 -12.70 -2.75
C GLY A 173 2.76 -11.57 -3.76
N TYR A 174 1.78 -11.70 -4.66
CA TYR A 174 1.35 -10.68 -5.61
C TYR A 174 -0.16 -10.48 -5.47
N CYS A 175 -0.61 -9.22 -5.44
CA CYS A 175 -2.00 -8.85 -5.22
C CYS A 175 -2.58 -8.18 -6.47
N ASN A 176 -3.51 -8.85 -7.16
CA ASN A 176 -4.23 -8.33 -8.31
C ASN A 176 -5.63 -7.86 -7.90
N TRP A 177 -5.85 -6.54 -7.90
CA TRP A 177 -7.16 -5.93 -7.70
C TRP A 177 -7.82 -5.50 -9.03
N ASN A 178 -7.06 -4.81 -9.88
CA ASN A 178 -7.62 -4.06 -11.01
C ASN A 178 -7.88 -4.92 -12.25
N GLN A 179 -7.02 -5.88 -12.54
CA GLN A 179 -7.14 -6.68 -13.75
C GLN A 179 -8.26 -7.73 -13.63
N PRO A 180 -8.89 -8.11 -14.75
CA PRO A 180 -10.00 -9.06 -14.76
C PRO A 180 -9.66 -10.43 -14.19
N GLU A 181 -8.40 -10.85 -14.30
CA GLU A 181 -7.87 -12.10 -13.76
C GLU A 181 -6.36 -11.98 -13.53
N PHE A 182 -5.80 -12.87 -12.74
CA PHE A 182 -4.37 -13.02 -12.58
C PHE A 182 -3.81 -13.86 -13.72
N THR A 183 -2.82 -13.33 -14.44
CA THR A 183 -2.27 -13.96 -15.66
C THR A 183 -0.82 -14.41 -15.50
N MET A 184 -0.32 -15.20 -16.48
CA MET A 184 1.09 -15.61 -16.54
C MET A 184 2.03 -14.41 -16.67
N GLU A 185 1.63 -13.31 -17.31
CA GLU A 185 2.42 -12.10 -17.42
C GLU A 185 2.71 -11.48 -16.05
N MET A 186 1.71 -11.41 -15.17
CA MET A 186 1.88 -10.92 -13.79
C MET A 186 2.82 -11.81 -12.98
N LYS A 187 2.76 -13.12 -13.17
CA LYS A 187 3.72 -14.04 -12.56
C LYS A 187 5.14 -13.74 -13.03
N GLU A 188 5.34 -13.50 -14.33
CA GLU A 188 6.67 -13.16 -14.86
C GLU A 188 7.17 -11.80 -14.33
N GLU A 189 6.29 -10.80 -14.14
CA GLU A 189 6.61 -9.54 -13.47
C GLU A 189 7.07 -9.76 -12.03
N LEU A 190 6.37 -10.62 -11.28
CA LEU A 190 6.78 -11.00 -9.93
C LEU A 190 8.16 -11.63 -9.93
N LEU A 191 8.43 -12.60 -10.82
CA LEU A 191 9.73 -13.26 -10.94
C LEU A 191 10.85 -12.28 -11.33
N LYS A 192 10.55 -11.30 -12.19
CA LYS A 192 11.49 -10.21 -12.54
C LYS A 192 11.82 -9.35 -11.31
N SER A 193 10.81 -8.98 -10.53
CA SER A 193 10.99 -8.21 -9.29
C SER A 193 11.80 -9.00 -8.25
N MET A 194 11.59 -10.31 -8.13
CA MET A 194 12.36 -11.19 -7.26
C MET A 194 13.84 -11.27 -7.65
N LYS A 195 14.15 -11.32 -8.95
CA LYS A 195 15.54 -11.27 -9.44
C LYS A 195 16.23 -9.96 -9.07
N GLN A 196 15.52 -8.82 -9.16
CA GLN A 196 16.05 -7.52 -8.74
C GLN A 196 16.26 -7.46 -7.23
N ALA A 197 15.33 -8.02 -6.45
CA ALA A 197 15.42 -8.10 -5.00
C ALA A 197 16.48 -9.12 -4.52
N LYS A 198 16.99 -9.98 -5.42
CA LYS A 198 17.91 -11.09 -5.12
C LYS A 198 17.35 -12.03 -4.06
N ILE A 199 16.09 -12.40 -4.20
CA ILE A 199 15.43 -13.37 -3.31
C ILE A 199 14.88 -14.54 -4.10
N ASP A 200 14.87 -15.71 -3.43
CA ASP A 200 14.15 -16.89 -3.88
C ASP A 200 12.92 -17.10 -2.99
N ALA A 201 11.86 -17.68 -3.56
CA ALA A 201 10.67 -18.05 -2.84
C ALA A 201 10.51 -19.56 -2.77
N LYS A 202 10.13 -20.04 -1.59
CA LYS A 202 9.74 -21.43 -1.37
C LYS A 202 8.28 -21.65 -1.73
N TYR A 203 7.43 -20.63 -1.50
CA TYR A 203 6.01 -20.62 -1.81
C TYR A 203 5.59 -19.28 -2.40
N PHE A 204 4.57 -19.31 -3.25
CA PHE A 204 3.98 -18.17 -3.92
C PHE A 204 2.50 -18.06 -3.55
N PHE A 205 2.09 -16.94 -3.00
CA PHE A 205 0.69 -16.62 -2.77
C PHE A 205 0.23 -15.64 -3.86
N LEU A 206 -0.66 -16.07 -4.71
CA LEU A 206 -1.22 -15.27 -5.78
C LEU A 206 -2.64 -14.87 -5.40
N PHE A 207 -2.82 -13.59 -5.10
CA PHE A 207 -4.12 -13.04 -4.72
C PHE A 207 -4.79 -12.37 -5.91
N SER A 208 -6.07 -12.64 -6.12
CA SER A 208 -6.83 -11.98 -7.17
C SER A 208 -8.25 -11.69 -6.75
N ALA A 209 -8.66 -10.41 -6.87
CA ALA A 209 -10.02 -9.99 -6.56
C ALA A 209 -11.06 -10.54 -7.56
N LYS A 210 -10.66 -10.83 -8.79
CA LYS A 210 -11.57 -11.18 -9.88
C LYS A 210 -11.34 -12.57 -10.48
N GLY A 211 -10.35 -13.32 -9.95
CA GLY A 211 -10.05 -14.70 -10.35
C GLY A 211 -8.73 -14.88 -11.06
N PHE A 212 -8.54 -16.06 -11.65
CA PHE A 212 -7.27 -16.52 -12.22
C PHE A 212 -7.50 -17.08 -13.62
N SER A 213 -6.54 -16.86 -14.52
CA SER A 213 -6.55 -17.48 -15.84
C SER A 213 -6.40 -19.00 -15.75
N GLU A 214 -6.80 -19.69 -16.80
CA GLU A 214 -6.72 -21.16 -16.86
C GLU A 214 -5.28 -21.65 -16.72
N GLU A 215 -4.32 -20.97 -17.35
CA GLU A 215 -2.90 -21.33 -17.27
C GLU A 215 -2.35 -21.22 -15.83
N ILE A 216 -2.81 -20.23 -15.06
CA ILE A 216 -2.42 -20.07 -13.64
C ILE A 216 -3.04 -21.17 -12.78
N ARG A 217 -4.29 -21.58 -13.06
CA ARG A 217 -4.95 -22.68 -12.35
C ARG A 217 -4.21 -24.00 -12.61
N GLN A 218 -3.90 -24.30 -13.88
CA GLN A 218 -3.11 -25.48 -14.25
C GLN A 218 -1.73 -25.48 -13.59
N LEU A 219 -1.04 -24.32 -13.59
CA LEU A 219 0.24 -24.18 -12.91
C LEU A 219 0.15 -24.54 -11.41
N ALA A 220 -0.90 -24.09 -10.72
CA ALA A 220 -1.08 -24.36 -9.29
C ALA A 220 -1.45 -25.84 -9.01
N GLU A 221 -2.10 -26.51 -9.95
CA GLU A 221 -2.35 -27.96 -9.87
C GLU A 221 -1.06 -28.78 -10.07
N GLU A 222 -0.17 -28.34 -10.97
CA GLU A 222 1.09 -29.02 -11.27
C GLU A 222 2.18 -28.72 -10.24
N ASP A 223 2.20 -27.51 -9.68
CA ASP A 223 3.23 -27.06 -8.72
C ASP A 223 2.58 -26.50 -7.44
N THR A 224 2.56 -27.33 -6.41
CA THR A 224 1.98 -27.04 -5.10
C THR A 224 2.63 -25.87 -4.36
N ARG A 225 3.70 -25.29 -4.88
CA ARG A 225 4.29 -24.07 -4.34
C ARG A 225 3.45 -22.83 -4.63
N TYR A 226 2.59 -22.88 -5.66
CA TYR A 226 1.68 -21.79 -6.01
C TYR A 226 0.35 -21.99 -5.32
N ILE A 227 -0.01 -21.03 -4.47
CA ILE A 227 -1.24 -21.00 -3.69
C ILE A 227 -2.07 -19.85 -4.21
N LEU A 228 -3.24 -20.17 -4.76
CA LEU A 228 -4.17 -19.18 -5.29
C LEU A 228 -5.16 -18.83 -4.18
N VAL A 229 -5.43 -17.53 -4.03
CA VAL A 229 -6.39 -17.01 -3.03
C VAL A 229 -7.29 -15.99 -3.72
N ASP A 230 -8.58 -16.27 -3.75
CA ASP A 230 -9.59 -15.35 -4.28
C ASP A 230 -10.35 -14.61 -3.16
N MET A 231 -11.28 -13.72 -3.56
CA MET A 231 -12.09 -12.93 -2.62
C MET A 231 -13.00 -13.76 -1.70
N ASN A 232 -13.30 -15.02 -2.05
CA ASN A 232 -14.15 -15.85 -1.21
C ASN A 232 -13.38 -16.52 -0.07
N GLU A 233 -12.04 -16.51 -0.16
CA GLU A 233 -11.14 -17.10 0.83
C GLU A 233 -10.60 -16.05 1.83
N LEU A 234 -10.68 -14.75 1.48
CA LEU A 234 -10.29 -13.62 2.31
C LEU A 234 -11.39 -13.22 3.27
#